data_3d408e3d6714c03cbcc49504e465a78d
#
_entry.id   3d408e3d6714c03cbcc49504e465a78d
#
_cell.length_a   1.000
_cell.length_b   1.000
_cell.length_c   1.000
_cell.angle_alpha   90.00
_cell.angle_beta   90.00
_cell.angle_gamma   90.00
#
_symmetry.space_group_name_H-M   'P 1'
#
loop_
_entity.id
_entity.type
_entity.pdbx_description
1 polymer ?
#
loop_
_entity_poly.entity_id
_entity_poly.type
_entity_poly.pdbx_seq_one_letter_code
_entity_poly.pdbx_strand_id
1 'polypeptide(L)'
;MRAIWNGEVIAESEDTIVVENNHYFPPETVNKEFLAESDHHTVCPWKGTASYYHISVDGKVNENAAWYYPETSKLAEKFKDYVAFWRGVEVKD
;
A
#
# COMPACT_ATOMS: atom_id res chain seq x y z
N MET A 1 -12.29 -0.24 -6.75
CA MET A 1 -11.23 -1.16 -6.29
C MET A 1 -11.11 -1.07 -4.78
N ARG A 2 -11.06 -2.20 -4.10
CA ARG A 2 -10.96 -2.28 -2.64
C ARG A 2 -9.82 -3.22 -2.25
N ALA A 3 -9.11 -2.87 -1.17
CA ALA A 3 -8.14 -3.74 -0.53
C ALA A 3 -8.77 -4.24 0.77
N ILE A 4 -8.91 -5.57 0.89
CA ILE A 4 -9.62 -6.20 2.00
C ILE A 4 -8.70 -7.19 2.69
N TRP A 5 -8.66 -7.14 4.01
CA TRP A 5 -7.94 -8.13 4.80
C TRP A 5 -8.65 -8.37 6.12
N ASN A 6 -8.74 -9.64 6.50
CA ASN A 6 -9.37 -10.08 7.75
C ASN A 6 -10.76 -9.48 7.95
N GLY A 7 -11.55 -9.41 6.85
CA GLY A 7 -12.92 -8.91 6.89
C GLY A 7 -13.09 -7.41 6.88
N GLU A 8 -12.00 -6.65 6.86
CA GLU A 8 -12.06 -5.19 6.88
C GLU A 8 -11.55 -4.59 5.57
N VAL A 9 -12.19 -3.50 5.15
CA VAL A 9 -11.76 -2.73 3.98
C VAL A 9 -10.62 -1.79 4.43
N ILE A 10 -9.42 -2.07 3.98
CA ILE A 10 -8.23 -1.30 4.32
C ILE A 10 -8.12 -0.03 3.47
N ALA A 11 -8.55 -0.13 2.21
CA ALA A 11 -8.55 1.01 1.29
C ALA A 11 -9.62 0.81 0.24
N GLU A 12 -10.17 1.91 -0.27
CA GLU A 12 -11.16 1.87 -1.34
C GLU A 12 -11.06 3.13 -2.20
N SER A 13 -10.90 2.96 -3.51
CA SER A 13 -10.83 4.07 -4.44
C SER A 13 -11.12 3.61 -5.87
N GLU A 14 -11.69 4.50 -6.68
CA GLU A 14 -11.80 4.31 -8.12
C GLU A 14 -10.60 4.91 -8.86
N ASP A 15 -9.73 5.61 -8.14
CA ASP A 15 -8.61 6.36 -8.70
C ASP A 15 -7.26 5.69 -8.48
N THR A 16 -7.23 4.36 -8.41
CA THR A 16 -5.95 3.64 -8.27
C THR A 16 -5.11 3.80 -9.54
N ILE A 17 -3.79 3.78 -9.34
CA ILE A 17 -2.83 3.75 -10.45
C ILE A 17 -2.25 2.35 -10.49
N VAL A 18 -2.30 1.71 -11.66
CA VAL A 18 -1.76 0.36 -11.83
C VAL A 18 -0.33 0.44 -12.33
N VAL A 19 0.59 -0.17 -11.56
CA VAL A 19 2.00 -0.25 -11.92
C VAL A 19 2.46 -1.67 -11.65
N GLU A 20 2.99 -2.34 -12.67
CA GLU A 20 3.48 -3.72 -12.56
C GLU A 20 2.42 -4.67 -11.97
N ASN A 21 1.19 -4.52 -12.43
CA ASN A 21 0.03 -5.32 -12.00
C ASN A 21 -0.42 -5.07 -10.55
N ASN A 22 0.12 -4.07 -9.88
CA ASN A 22 -0.33 -3.68 -8.54
C ASN A 22 -1.15 -2.41 -8.62
N HIS A 23 -2.26 -2.38 -7.89
CA HIS A 23 -3.07 -1.18 -7.73
C HIS A 23 -2.49 -0.36 -6.58
N TYR A 24 -2.13 0.88 -6.87
CA TYR A 24 -1.67 1.83 -5.88
C TYR A 24 -2.83 2.76 -5.53
N PHE A 25 -3.19 2.80 -4.26
CA PHE A 25 -4.33 3.56 -3.76
C PHE A 25 -3.88 4.95 -3.31
N PRO A 26 -4.62 6.02 -3.68
CA PRO A 26 -4.31 7.35 -3.15
C PRO A 26 -4.23 7.34 -1.62
N PRO A 27 -3.28 8.05 -1.02
CA PRO A 27 -3.07 7.96 0.44
C PRO A 27 -4.29 8.34 1.26
N GLU A 28 -5.11 9.29 0.81
CA GLU A 28 -6.31 9.71 1.51
C GLU A 28 -7.44 8.67 1.50
N THR A 29 -7.32 7.63 0.64
CA THR A 29 -8.33 6.57 0.56
C THR A 29 -8.00 5.36 1.44
N VAL A 30 -6.87 5.40 2.12
CA VAL A 30 -6.39 4.29 2.96
C VAL A 30 -6.77 4.55 4.41
N ASN A 31 -7.37 3.54 5.06
CA ASN A 31 -7.74 3.63 6.47
C ASN A 31 -6.52 3.43 7.36
N LYS A 32 -5.89 4.53 7.76
CA LYS A 32 -4.64 4.52 8.51
C LYS A 32 -4.76 3.85 9.88
N GLU A 33 -5.98 3.75 10.43
CA GLU A 33 -6.23 3.07 11.70
C GLU A 33 -5.81 1.61 11.68
N PHE A 34 -5.78 0.98 10.50
CA PHE A 34 -5.36 -0.41 10.34
C PHE A 34 -3.87 -0.54 10.03
N LEU A 35 -3.14 0.56 9.91
CA LEU A 35 -1.75 0.55 9.50
C LEU A 35 -0.81 0.94 10.63
N ALA A 36 0.32 0.25 10.73
CA ALA A 36 1.41 0.60 11.61
C ALA A 36 2.69 0.70 10.80
N GLU A 37 3.51 1.69 11.07
CA GLU A 37 4.76 1.87 10.34
C GLU A 37 5.73 0.72 10.61
N SER A 38 6.42 0.29 9.56
CA SER A 38 7.43 -0.74 9.60
C SER A 38 8.81 -0.13 9.39
N ASP A 39 9.84 -0.77 9.95
CA ASP A 39 11.23 -0.37 9.72
C ASP A 39 11.79 -0.99 8.43
N HIS A 40 11.01 -1.77 7.72
CA HIS A 40 11.45 -2.45 6.50
C HIS A 40 11.47 -1.48 5.32
N HIS A 41 12.54 -1.55 4.52
CA HIS A 41 12.68 -0.76 3.29
C HIS A 41 13.27 -1.61 2.19
N THR A 42 12.89 -1.32 0.96
CA THR A 42 13.48 -1.95 -0.22
C THR A 42 13.76 -0.88 -1.27
N VAL A 43 14.74 -1.14 -2.13
CA VAL A 43 15.11 -0.18 -3.17
C VAL A 43 14.68 -0.71 -4.54
N CYS A 44 13.96 0.11 -5.28
CA CYS A 44 13.63 -0.15 -6.68
C CYS A 44 14.39 0.87 -7.54
N PRO A 45 15.24 0.43 -8.48
CA PRO A 45 16.09 1.37 -9.24
C PRO A 45 15.35 2.49 -9.95
N TRP A 46 14.11 2.25 -10.39
CA TRP A 46 13.38 3.29 -11.12
C TRP A 46 12.27 3.96 -10.29
N LYS A 47 11.78 3.32 -9.23
CA LYS A 47 10.70 3.90 -8.42
C LYS A 47 11.20 4.67 -7.20
N GLY A 48 12.29 4.24 -6.60
CA GLY A 48 12.84 4.83 -5.40
C GLY A 48 12.94 3.85 -4.26
N THR A 49 12.92 4.35 -3.02
CA THR A 49 12.97 3.50 -1.82
C THR A 49 11.57 3.30 -1.27
N ALA A 50 11.14 2.03 -1.21
CA ALA A 50 9.85 1.68 -0.64
C ALA A 50 9.93 1.64 0.88
N SER A 51 8.92 2.18 1.52
CA SER A 51 8.65 2.02 2.95
C SER A 51 7.43 1.12 3.11
N TYR A 52 7.31 0.46 4.25
CA TYR A 52 6.27 -0.55 4.46
C TYR A 52 5.39 -0.23 5.65
N TYR A 53 4.16 -0.77 5.60
CA TYR A 53 3.24 -0.80 6.73
C TYR A 53 2.92 -2.23 7.09
N HIS A 54 2.76 -2.49 8.37
CA HIS A 54 2.05 -3.67 8.86
C HIS A 54 0.56 -3.36 8.83
N ILE A 55 -0.27 -4.38 8.60
CA ILE A 55 -1.72 -4.24 8.70
C ILE A 55 -2.17 -4.93 9.98
N SER A 56 -2.93 -4.23 10.82
CA SER A 56 -3.43 -4.78 12.08
C SER A 56 -4.94 -4.66 12.14
N VAL A 57 -5.62 -5.80 12.28
CA VAL A 57 -7.08 -5.88 12.36
C VAL A 57 -7.44 -6.89 13.44
N ASP A 58 -8.23 -6.47 14.41
CA ASP A 58 -8.73 -7.33 15.49
C ASP A 58 -7.62 -8.14 16.18
N GLY A 59 -6.50 -7.49 16.46
CA GLY A 59 -5.37 -8.12 17.15
C GLY A 59 -4.50 -9.01 16.28
N LYS A 60 -4.83 -9.18 15.00
CA LYS A 60 -4.00 -9.92 14.05
C LYS A 60 -3.15 -8.94 13.26
N VAL A 61 -1.88 -9.30 13.07
CA VAL A 61 -0.93 -8.45 12.36
C VAL A 61 -0.43 -9.17 11.11
N ASN A 62 -0.52 -8.49 9.97
CA ASN A 62 0.04 -8.94 8.71
C ASN A 62 1.28 -8.08 8.44
N GLU A 63 2.45 -8.62 8.71
CA GLU A 63 3.69 -7.86 8.66
C GLU A 63 4.09 -7.48 7.24
N ASN A 64 4.44 -6.21 7.05
CA ASN A 64 4.93 -5.67 5.79
C ASN A 64 3.98 -5.94 4.61
N ALA A 65 2.68 -5.86 4.87
CA ALA A 65 1.66 -6.22 3.90
C ALA A 65 1.26 -5.07 2.96
N ALA A 66 1.76 -3.88 3.21
CA ALA A 66 1.54 -2.72 2.36
C ALA A 66 2.84 -1.97 2.17
N TRP A 67 2.98 -1.29 1.02
CA TRP A 67 4.17 -0.48 0.77
C TRP A 67 3.80 0.80 0.04
N TYR A 68 4.69 1.80 0.12
CA TYR A 68 4.53 3.08 -0.54
C TYR A 68 5.91 3.68 -0.80
N TYR A 69 5.97 4.65 -1.69
CA TYR A 69 7.20 5.33 -2.04
C TYR A 69 7.11 6.80 -1.61
N PRO A 70 7.65 7.17 -0.43
CA PRO A 70 7.60 8.55 0.06
C PRO A 70 8.53 9.48 -0.71
N GLU A 71 9.59 8.90 -1.30
CA GLU A 71 10.51 9.64 -2.16
C GLU A 71 10.66 8.88 -3.46
N THR A 72 10.26 9.50 -4.56
CA THR A 72 10.21 8.84 -5.86
C THR A 72 11.17 9.49 -6.85
N SER A 73 11.59 8.70 -7.86
CA SER A 73 12.19 9.26 -9.06
C SER A 73 11.13 10.06 -9.82
N LYS A 74 11.55 10.81 -10.84
CA LYS A 74 10.62 11.53 -11.70
C LYS A 74 9.64 10.60 -12.40
N LEU A 75 10.06 9.39 -12.77
CA LEU A 75 9.22 8.42 -13.46
C LEU A 75 8.09 7.88 -12.58
N ALA A 76 8.28 7.91 -11.27
CA ALA A 76 7.33 7.36 -10.31
C ALA A 76 6.55 8.44 -9.55
N GLU A 77 6.75 9.71 -9.88
CA GLU A 77 6.19 10.83 -9.13
C GLU A 77 4.68 10.83 -9.05
N LYS A 78 4.00 10.32 -10.08
CA LYS A 78 2.54 10.29 -10.12
C LYS A 78 1.91 9.38 -9.07
N PHE A 79 2.64 8.39 -8.56
CA PHE A 79 2.13 7.52 -7.49
C PHE A 79 2.90 7.67 -6.18
N LYS A 80 3.55 8.80 -6.00
CA LYS A 80 4.22 9.13 -4.73
C LYS A 80 3.23 9.05 -3.58
N ASP A 81 3.60 8.37 -2.49
CA ASP A 81 2.80 8.16 -1.29
C ASP A 81 1.55 7.29 -1.48
N TYR A 82 1.26 6.84 -2.68
CA TYR A 82 0.19 5.87 -2.92
C TYR A 82 0.58 4.52 -2.32
N VAL A 83 -0.40 3.78 -1.84
CA VAL A 83 -0.19 2.54 -1.09
C VAL A 83 -0.63 1.33 -1.90
N ALA A 84 0.24 0.34 -2.01
CA ALA A 84 -0.06 -0.95 -2.63
C ALA A 84 -0.05 -2.05 -1.58
N PHE A 85 -0.69 -3.17 -1.88
CA PHE A 85 -0.93 -4.26 -0.91
C PHE A 85 -0.55 -5.61 -1.49
N TRP A 86 -0.15 -6.54 -0.62
CA TRP A 86 0.17 -7.92 -0.97
C TRP A 86 -0.05 -8.82 0.25
N ARG A 87 0.55 -10.02 0.26
CA ARG A 87 0.56 -10.95 1.40
C ARG A 87 -0.84 -11.29 1.93
N GLY A 88 -1.71 -11.73 1.03
CA GLY A 88 -3.03 -12.17 1.41
C GLY A 88 -4.09 -11.08 1.47
N VAL A 89 -3.73 -9.83 1.19
CA VAL A 89 -4.70 -8.76 1.04
C VAL A 89 -5.40 -8.95 -0.30
N GLU A 90 -6.73 -9.03 -0.28
CA GLU A 90 -7.51 -9.13 -1.52
C GLU A 90 -7.70 -7.74 -2.11
N VAL A 91 -7.30 -7.56 -3.37
CA VAL A 91 -7.50 -6.31 -4.10
C VAL A 91 -8.47 -6.62 -5.23
N LYS A 92 -9.67 -6.08 -5.15
CA LYS A 92 -10.76 -6.40 -6.09
C LYS A 92 -11.82 -5.31 -6.14
N ASP A 93 -12.69 -5.38 -7.14
CA ASP A 93 -13.83 -4.46 -7.28
C ASP A 93 -14.95 -4.73 -6.26
#